data_b37edc957eca14ab9f8b62f40e871643
#
_entry.id   b37edc957eca14ab9f8b62f40e871643
#
_cell.length_a   1.000
_cell.length_b   1.000
_cell.length_c   1.000
_cell.angle_alpha   90.00
_cell.angle_beta   90.00
_cell.angle_gamma   90.00
#
_symmetry.space_group_name_H-M   'P 1'
#
loop_
_entity.id
_entity.type
_entity.pdbx_description
1 polymer ?
#
loop_
_entity_poly.entity_id
_entity_poly.type
_entity_poly.pdbx_seq_one_letter_code
_entity_poly.pdbx_strand_id
1 'polypeptide(L)'
;VVGATGLSAAPARAFRLEDSAKVRLRILYALHAPVQDRPDWPNIGFDFRPVISQIENAIRQACPNFELLPAMADGPETTAKILQEDQANPVDGYLVCQMNCWNRVVQPVAELGKPTLYADFLFAGSGGFLVYTAQFLRRNVPNVGFVSSSRLEDLVEAVKCFEIVKKGGTAADFVAATAKLRRERTPGPGDMTCKPDQVQLLSPEECLRQLREIKLLAVGGGWPGIIEAVKNSLGITVLSLPFQELNEAYQQADKDAAREIARGWEQAAARIADVSPEVLEQSAAMYLAEKALLQKHGAQGISINCLGGFYGGHIHAYPCMGFFELNNSGLIGGCECDIRSAVTMLALTTMTQGRPGFISDPVIDTAKRQIIYAHCVASNKQFGPQGASNPFEILTHSEDRKGAAVRSIMPEGYMTTTLELAPEREQILFHQAKSVGNSFEDRACRTKLCGEPVGDIEKLFAEWDQWGWHRVTFYGDLKEPVFALADALGWTVIEEA
;
A
#
# COMPACT_ATOMS: atom_id res chain seq x y z
N VAL A 1 71.51 -12.84 64.71
CA VAL A 1 70.67 -13.77 63.96
C VAL A 1 69.25 -13.12 63.81
N VAL A 2 69.01 -12.52 62.69
CA VAL A 2 67.68 -11.93 62.40
C VAL A 2 67.21 -12.50 61.05
N GLY A 3 66.11 -13.26 61.09
CA GLY A 3 65.54 -13.88 59.93
C GLY A 3 64.68 -12.87 59.15
N ALA A 4 64.91 -12.75 57.85
CA ALA A 4 64.07 -11.99 56.94
C ALA A 4 62.94 -12.90 56.38
N THR A 5 61.69 -12.56 56.66
CA THR A 5 60.51 -13.18 56.05
C THR A 5 60.19 -12.47 54.75
N GLY A 6 60.43 -13.18 53.63
CA GLY A 6 59.98 -12.72 52.29
C GLY A 6 58.49 -12.80 52.12
N LEU A 7 57.85 -11.68 51.86
CA LEU A 7 56.48 -11.58 51.34
C LEU A 7 56.48 -11.85 49.86
N SER A 8 55.93 -13.00 49.46
CA SER A 8 55.63 -13.35 48.07
C SER A 8 54.39 -12.56 47.61
N ALA A 9 54.56 -11.63 46.71
CA ALA A 9 53.46 -10.96 46.01
C ALA A 9 52.83 -11.91 44.96
N ALA A 10 51.59 -12.29 45.17
CA ALA A 10 50.83 -13.01 44.17
C ALA A 10 50.59 -12.12 42.93
N PRO A 11 50.67 -12.65 41.69
CA PRO A 11 50.42 -11.87 40.50
C PRO A 11 48.95 -11.48 40.41
N ALA A 12 48.67 -10.18 40.25
CA ALA A 12 47.35 -9.67 39.94
C ALA A 12 46.85 -10.37 38.68
N ARG A 13 45.77 -11.15 38.81
CA ARG A 13 44.97 -11.64 37.68
C ARG A 13 44.43 -10.42 36.95
N ALA A 14 45.02 -10.11 35.77
CA ALA A 14 44.41 -9.22 34.82
C ALA A 14 43.03 -9.82 34.48
N PHE A 15 41.96 -9.15 34.88
CA PHE A 15 40.63 -9.39 34.34
C PHE A 15 40.73 -9.15 32.82
N ARG A 16 40.82 -10.23 32.02
CA ARG A 16 40.47 -10.17 30.62
C ARG A 16 39.01 -9.77 30.63
N LEU A 17 38.68 -8.59 30.12
CA LEU A 17 37.37 -8.28 29.62
C LEU A 17 37.01 -9.43 28.66
N GLU A 18 36.07 -10.27 29.06
CA GLU A 18 35.48 -11.25 28.14
C GLU A 18 35.08 -10.49 26.91
N ASP A 19 35.62 -10.89 25.75
CA ASP A 19 35.23 -10.45 24.45
C ASP A 19 33.72 -10.76 24.35
N SER A 20 32.87 -9.75 24.56
CA SER A 20 31.41 -9.97 24.56
C SER A 20 31.07 -10.51 23.17
N ALA A 21 30.65 -11.77 23.11
CA ALA A 21 30.36 -12.45 21.86
C ALA A 21 29.45 -11.55 21.00
N LYS A 22 29.84 -11.31 19.76
CA LYS A 22 29.11 -10.46 18.82
C LYS A 22 27.64 -10.91 18.71
N VAL A 23 26.73 -9.97 18.47
CA VAL A 23 25.35 -10.27 18.08
C VAL A 23 25.38 -10.84 16.66
N ARG A 24 24.96 -12.07 16.48
CA ARG A 24 24.89 -12.74 15.18
C ARG A 24 23.51 -12.51 14.57
N LEU A 25 23.44 -11.67 13.55
CA LEU A 25 22.19 -11.25 12.92
C LEU A 25 22.08 -11.78 11.49
N ARG A 26 21.12 -12.66 11.23
CA ARG A 26 20.73 -13.05 9.86
C ARG A 26 19.94 -11.91 9.25
N ILE A 27 20.35 -11.43 8.07
CA ILE A 27 19.60 -10.46 7.28
C ILE A 27 19.01 -11.20 6.08
N LEU A 28 17.68 -11.21 5.94
CA LEU A 28 16.97 -11.77 4.82
C LEU A 28 16.38 -10.64 3.97
N TYR A 29 16.87 -10.51 2.76
CA TYR A 29 16.27 -9.63 1.76
C TYR A 29 15.21 -10.42 1.01
N ALA A 30 13.95 -10.11 1.29
CA ALA A 30 12.78 -10.75 0.69
C ALA A 30 12.51 -10.12 -0.68
N LEU A 31 13.07 -10.70 -1.75
CA LEU A 31 13.01 -10.17 -3.12
C LEU A 31 13.01 -11.31 -4.16
N HIS A 32 12.45 -11.05 -5.33
CA HIS A 32 12.38 -12.04 -6.41
C HIS A 32 13.74 -12.32 -7.05
N ALA A 33 14.50 -11.27 -7.33
CA ALA A 33 15.83 -11.34 -7.93
C ALA A 33 16.64 -10.08 -7.59
N PRO A 34 17.99 -10.10 -7.65
CA PRO A 34 18.84 -8.91 -7.41
C PRO A 34 18.53 -7.72 -8.32
N VAL A 35 18.05 -7.98 -9.53
CA VAL A 35 17.42 -7.01 -10.44
C VAL A 35 16.02 -7.52 -10.72
N GLN A 36 15.01 -6.70 -10.50
CA GLN A 36 13.61 -7.08 -10.66
C GLN A 36 13.33 -7.62 -12.07
N ASP A 37 12.98 -8.90 -12.15
CA ASP A 37 12.83 -9.65 -13.40
C ASP A 37 11.38 -9.76 -13.90
N ARG A 38 10.41 -9.34 -13.10
CA ARG A 38 8.97 -9.42 -13.38
C ARG A 38 8.23 -8.19 -12.87
N PRO A 39 7.02 -7.91 -13.40
CA PRO A 39 6.18 -6.83 -12.86
C PRO A 39 5.84 -7.09 -11.39
N ASP A 40 6.09 -6.08 -10.55
CA ASP A 40 5.75 -6.00 -9.13
C ASP A 40 6.16 -4.60 -8.63
N TRP A 41 5.97 -4.32 -7.36
CA TRP A 41 6.65 -3.23 -6.66
C TRP A 41 8.00 -3.74 -6.09
N PRO A 42 9.09 -3.02 -6.37
CA PRO A 42 9.25 -1.96 -7.35
C PRO A 42 9.16 -2.49 -8.80
N ASN A 43 9.22 -1.58 -9.77
CA ASN A 43 9.08 -1.91 -11.19
C ASN A 43 10.14 -2.89 -11.72
N ILE A 44 9.80 -3.53 -12.83
CA ILE A 44 10.74 -4.33 -13.63
C ILE A 44 12.03 -3.54 -13.94
N GLY A 45 13.18 -4.21 -13.84
CA GLY A 45 14.50 -3.61 -14.04
C GLY A 45 15.07 -2.88 -12.82
N PHE A 46 14.34 -2.76 -11.70
CA PHE A 46 14.89 -2.14 -10.49
C PHE A 46 16.04 -2.96 -9.91
N ASP A 47 17.19 -2.29 -9.67
CA ASP A 47 18.38 -2.92 -9.09
C ASP A 47 18.40 -2.74 -7.56
N PHE A 48 18.24 -3.83 -6.81
CA PHE A 48 18.24 -3.83 -5.35
C PHE A 48 19.65 -3.73 -4.72
N ARG A 49 20.71 -4.07 -5.47
CA ARG A 49 22.07 -4.15 -4.92
C ARG A 49 22.58 -2.86 -4.26
N PRO A 50 22.33 -1.66 -4.82
CA PRO A 50 22.72 -0.40 -4.16
C PRO A 50 22.01 -0.20 -2.82
N VAL A 51 20.72 -0.53 -2.74
CA VAL A 51 19.94 -0.40 -1.51
C VAL A 51 20.39 -1.39 -0.44
N ILE A 52 20.63 -2.65 -0.83
CA ILE A 52 21.17 -3.70 0.05
C ILE A 52 22.53 -3.23 0.63
N SER A 53 23.43 -2.76 -0.23
CA SER A 53 24.72 -2.26 0.19
C SER A 53 24.62 -1.07 1.15
N GLN A 54 23.67 -0.17 0.92
CA GLN A 54 23.42 0.98 1.79
C GLN A 54 22.95 0.54 3.18
N ILE A 55 21.99 -0.39 3.25
CA ILE A 55 21.47 -0.95 4.52
C ILE A 55 22.61 -1.64 5.29
N GLU A 56 23.36 -2.54 4.65
CA GLU A 56 24.45 -3.26 5.30
C GLU A 56 25.55 -2.33 5.82
N ASN A 57 25.97 -1.35 5.01
CA ASN A 57 27.00 -0.40 5.41
C ASN A 57 26.55 0.45 6.61
N ALA A 58 25.31 0.92 6.61
CA ALA A 58 24.78 1.70 7.72
C ALA A 58 24.75 0.88 9.02
N ILE A 59 24.29 -0.38 8.96
CA ILE A 59 24.26 -1.26 10.12
C ILE A 59 25.69 -1.58 10.59
N ARG A 60 26.62 -1.94 9.69
CA ARG A 60 28.03 -2.24 10.06
C ARG A 60 28.70 -1.05 10.74
N GLN A 61 28.45 0.15 10.24
CA GLN A 61 29.02 1.38 10.80
C GLN A 61 28.49 1.68 12.20
N ALA A 62 27.18 1.52 12.40
CA ALA A 62 26.50 1.85 13.66
C ALA A 62 26.55 0.73 14.71
N CYS A 63 26.76 -0.52 14.29
CA CYS A 63 26.74 -1.73 15.12
C CYS A 63 28.02 -2.56 14.95
N PRO A 64 29.22 -2.07 15.34
CA PRO A 64 30.48 -2.77 15.11
C PRO A 64 30.61 -4.08 15.89
N ASN A 65 29.78 -4.28 16.91
CA ASN A 65 29.65 -5.49 17.70
C ASN A 65 28.69 -6.52 17.10
N PHE A 66 28.19 -6.32 15.85
CA PHE A 66 27.34 -7.28 15.16
C PHE A 66 28.13 -8.05 14.10
N GLU A 67 27.82 -9.33 13.98
CA GLU A 67 28.17 -10.18 12.83
C GLU A 67 26.95 -10.28 11.92
N LEU A 68 27.03 -9.67 10.74
CA LEU A 68 25.92 -9.65 9.78
C LEU A 68 26.04 -10.81 8.81
N LEU A 69 24.98 -11.59 8.65
CA LEU A 69 24.87 -12.77 7.78
C LEU A 69 23.80 -12.53 6.73
N PRO A 70 24.07 -11.72 5.66
CA PRO A 70 23.08 -11.41 4.66
C PRO A 70 22.80 -12.61 3.74
N ALA A 71 21.52 -12.74 3.35
CA ALA A 71 21.05 -13.70 2.37
C ALA A 71 19.82 -13.14 1.63
N MET A 72 19.53 -13.65 0.44
CA MET A 72 18.35 -13.34 -0.35
C MET A 72 17.39 -14.52 -0.31
N ALA A 73 16.09 -14.25 -0.22
CA ALA A 73 15.04 -15.25 -0.30
C ALA A 73 13.87 -14.72 -1.14
N ASP A 74 13.36 -15.56 -2.03
CA ASP A 74 12.25 -15.24 -2.93
C ASP A 74 10.92 -15.86 -2.50
N GLY A 75 10.95 -16.70 -1.44
CA GLY A 75 9.77 -17.36 -0.91
C GLY A 75 10.07 -18.30 0.25
N PRO A 76 9.03 -19.03 0.71
CA PRO A 76 9.16 -19.95 1.85
C PRO A 76 10.20 -21.05 1.69
N GLU A 77 10.36 -21.58 0.46
CA GLU A 77 11.30 -22.70 0.19
C GLU A 77 12.76 -22.29 0.32
N THR A 78 13.11 -21.13 -0.27
CA THR A 78 14.48 -20.58 -0.13
C THR A 78 14.74 -20.13 1.30
N THR A 79 13.74 -19.58 1.97
CA THR A 79 13.83 -19.23 3.40
C THR A 79 14.12 -20.48 4.24
N ALA A 80 13.39 -21.57 4.04
CA ALA A 80 13.57 -22.81 4.81
C ALA A 80 15.00 -23.36 4.73
N LYS A 81 15.66 -23.27 3.55
CA LYS A 81 17.07 -23.70 3.37
C LYS A 81 18.02 -22.85 4.23
N ILE A 82 17.83 -21.53 4.24
CA ILE A 82 18.65 -20.62 5.04
C ILE A 82 18.44 -20.88 6.54
N LEU A 83 17.18 -21.11 6.97
CA LEU A 83 16.89 -21.44 8.37
C LEU A 83 17.50 -22.78 8.80
N GLN A 84 17.62 -23.75 7.90
CA GLN A 84 18.33 -24.99 8.18
C GLN A 84 19.84 -24.79 8.38
N GLU A 85 20.48 -23.91 7.61
CA GLU A 85 21.88 -23.51 7.83
C GLU A 85 22.05 -22.85 9.20
N ASP A 86 21.10 -22.01 9.60
CA ASP A 86 21.12 -21.30 10.90
C ASP A 86 20.87 -22.24 12.10
N GLN A 87 20.31 -23.44 11.89
CA GLN A 87 20.24 -24.47 12.94
C GLN A 87 21.63 -25.03 13.24
N ALA A 88 22.49 -25.19 12.23
CA ALA A 88 23.87 -25.66 12.41
C ALA A 88 24.78 -24.56 13.00
N ASN A 89 24.51 -23.30 12.67
CA ASN A 89 25.28 -22.13 13.11
C ASN A 89 24.35 -21.08 13.72
N PRO A 90 23.89 -21.23 14.97
CA PRO A 90 22.82 -20.43 15.54
C PRO A 90 23.05 -18.93 15.49
N VAL A 91 21.98 -18.18 15.14
CA VAL A 91 21.94 -16.72 15.15
C VAL A 91 21.12 -16.21 16.34
N ASP A 92 21.39 -14.96 16.77
CA ASP A 92 20.66 -14.33 17.89
C ASP A 92 19.29 -13.78 17.45
N GLY A 93 19.14 -13.44 16.16
CA GLY A 93 17.88 -12.96 15.60
C GLY A 93 17.91 -12.77 14.10
N TYR A 94 16.79 -12.28 13.58
CA TYR A 94 16.55 -12.08 12.14
C TYR A 94 16.12 -10.65 11.84
N LEU A 95 16.74 -10.04 10.84
CA LEU A 95 16.21 -8.86 10.16
C LEU A 95 15.64 -9.32 8.81
N VAL A 96 14.35 -9.15 8.58
CA VAL A 96 13.70 -9.44 7.30
C VAL A 96 13.31 -8.13 6.64
N CYS A 97 14.00 -7.77 5.55
CA CYS A 97 13.68 -6.60 4.74
C CYS A 97 12.71 -7.01 3.62
N GLN A 98 11.49 -6.53 3.66
CA GLN A 98 10.47 -6.77 2.64
C GLN A 98 10.77 -5.88 1.43
N MET A 99 11.38 -6.44 0.39
CA MET A 99 11.88 -5.72 -0.78
C MET A 99 10.90 -5.77 -1.97
N ASN A 100 10.08 -6.82 -2.06
CA ASN A 100 8.94 -6.98 -2.98
C ASN A 100 7.67 -7.28 -2.20
N CYS A 101 6.49 -7.10 -2.83
CA CYS A 101 5.22 -7.57 -2.27
C CYS A 101 5.17 -9.11 -2.17
N TRP A 102 4.26 -9.70 -1.55
CA TRP A 102 3.70 -11.06 -1.54
C TRP A 102 4.65 -12.28 -1.52
N ASN A 103 5.95 -12.15 -1.19
CA ASN A 103 6.92 -13.27 -1.25
C ASN A 103 6.91 -14.22 -0.04
N ARG A 104 6.23 -13.91 1.06
CA ARG A 104 6.03 -14.77 2.25
C ARG A 104 7.33 -15.28 2.91
N VAL A 105 8.38 -14.51 2.88
CA VAL A 105 9.67 -14.86 3.51
C VAL A 105 9.62 -14.75 5.03
N VAL A 106 8.88 -13.77 5.56
CA VAL A 106 8.85 -13.49 7.01
C VAL A 106 8.09 -14.54 7.83
N GLN A 107 7.10 -15.23 7.27
CA GLN A 107 6.26 -16.19 7.99
C GLN A 107 7.07 -17.36 8.59
N PRO A 108 7.86 -18.13 7.81
CA PRO A 108 8.66 -19.23 8.39
C PRO A 108 9.73 -18.72 9.39
N VAL A 109 10.20 -17.48 9.25
CA VAL A 109 11.10 -16.88 10.24
C VAL A 109 10.39 -16.61 11.56
N ALA A 110 9.19 -16.05 11.51
CA ALA A 110 8.37 -15.75 12.69
C ALA A 110 8.02 -17.03 13.49
N GLU A 111 7.81 -18.16 12.81
CA GLU A 111 7.49 -19.46 13.42
C GLU A 111 8.63 -20.03 14.28
N LEU A 112 9.88 -19.57 14.11
CA LEU A 112 11.02 -20.00 14.94
C LEU A 112 10.96 -19.45 16.36
N GLY A 113 10.12 -18.47 16.66
CA GLY A 113 10.02 -17.82 17.98
C GLY A 113 11.24 -16.98 18.35
N LYS A 114 12.24 -16.82 17.45
CA LYS A 114 13.40 -15.95 17.66
C LYS A 114 13.05 -14.49 17.41
N PRO A 115 13.74 -13.54 18.06
CA PRO A 115 13.57 -12.12 17.79
C PRO A 115 13.71 -11.82 16.31
N THR A 116 12.67 -11.22 15.72
CA THR A 116 12.59 -10.90 14.30
C THR A 116 12.22 -9.44 14.14
N LEU A 117 13.06 -8.66 13.47
CA LEU A 117 12.74 -7.33 13.02
C LEU A 117 12.24 -7.40 11.57
N TYR A 118 11.00 -7.01 11.34
CA TYR A 118 10.41 -6.95 10.01
C TYR A 118 10.43 -5.51 9.50
N ALA A 119 11.12 -5.26 8.40
CA ALA A 119 11.38 -3.93 7.86
C ALA A 119 10.72 -3.75 6.49
N ASP A 120 9.95 -2.67 6.33
CA ASP A 120 9.40 -2.26 5.05
C ASP A 120 10.47 -1.53 4.21
N PHE A 121 10.63 -1.94 2.98
CA PHE A 121 11.24 -1.12 1.95
C PHE A 121 10.14 -0.34 1.25
N LEU A 122 9.89 0.87 1.73
CA LEU A 122 8.76 1.70 1.32
C LEU A 122 8.62 1.80 -0.20
N PHE A 123 7.40 1.77 -0.71
CA PHE A 123 7.06 1.81 -2.13
C PHE A 123 7.55 0.60 -2.94
N ALA A 124 7.96 -0.47 -2.24
CA ALA A 124 8.43 -1.71 -2.84
C ALA A 124 7.78 -2.92 -2.17
N GLY A 125 8.11 -3.18 -0.90
CA GLY A 125 7.55 -4.29 -0.13
C GLY A 125 6.24 -3.99 0.59
N SER A 126 5.76 -2.75 0.57
CA SER A 126 4.74 -2.23 1.49
C SER A 126 3.43 -3.04 1.53
N GLY A 127 2.97 -3.60 0.41
CA GLY A 127 1.76 -4.42 0.40
C GLY A 127 1.88 -5.67 1.26
N GLY A 128 2.88 -6.49 1.01
CA GLY A 128 3.17 -7.67 1.83
C GLY A 128 3.50 -7.30 3.27
N PHE A 129 4.29 -6.24 3.46
CA PHE A 129 4.65 -5.75 4.79
C PHE A 129 3.41 -5.41 5.64
N LEU A 130 2.49 -4.59 5.13
CA LEU A 130 1.29 -4.17 5.86
C LEU A 130 0.37 -5.35 6.19
N VAL A 131 0.08 -6.21 5.20
CA VAL A 131 -0.79 -7.36 5.40
C VAL A 131 -0.19 -8.37 6.38
N TYR A 132 1.10 -8.66 6.28
CA TYR A 132 1.74 -9.63 7.19
C TYR A 132 1.93 -9.06 8.61
N THR A 133 2.25 -7.76 8.73
CA THR A 133 2.33 -7.08 10.03
C THR A 133 0.98 -7.10 10.74
N ALA A 134 -0.12 -6.79 10.04
CA ALA A 134 -1.48 -6.87 10.59
C ALA A 134 -1.80 -8.29 11.11
N GLN A 135 -1.42 -9.32 10.35
CA GLN A 135 -1.57 -10.72 10.76
C GLN A 135 -0.83 -11.03 12.07
N PHE A 136 0.43 -10.56 12.18
CA PHE A 136 1.23 -10.79 13.40
C PHE A 136 0.64 -10.05 14.60
N LEU A 137 0.20 -8.80 14.42
CA LEU A 137 -0.46 -8.02 15.47
C LEU A 137 -1.74 -8.70 15.95
N ARG A 138 -2.62 -9.13 15.04
CA ARG A 138 -3.88 -9.81 15.37
C ARG A 138 -3.68 -11.11 16.11
N ARG A 139 -2.66 -11.90 15.71
CA ARG A 139 -2.33 -13.17 16.35
C ARG A 139 -1.50 -13.01 17.62
N ASN A 140 -1.17 -11.79 18.02
CA ASN A 140 -0.29 -11.48 19.14
C ASN A 140 1.03 -12.26 19.08
N VAL A 141 1.68 -12.30 17.91
CA VAL A 141 2.96 -12.99 17.71
C VAL A 141 4.04 -12.29 18.55
N PRO A 142 4.65 -12.98 19.55
CA PRO A 142 5.41 -12.30 20.59
C PRO A 142 6.87 -11.97 20.19
N ASN A 143 7.32 -12.38 19.02
CA ASN A 143 8.72 -12.30 18.61
C ASN A 143 8.97 -11.45 17.37
N VAL A 144 7.94 -10.82 16.79
CA VAL A 144 8.08 -9.98 15.58
C VAL A 144 7.85 -8.51 15.93
N GLY A 145 8.94 -7.73 15.93
CA GLY A 145 8.89 -6.28 15.91
C GLY A 145 8.97 -5.77 14.47
N PHE A 146 8.57 -4.53 14.22
CA PHE A 146 8.58 -3.99 12.85
C PHE A 146 9.03 -2.53 12.78
N VAL A 147 9.49 -2.14 11.58
CA VAL A 147 9.83 -0.75 11.22
C VAL A 147 9.33 -0.43 9.82
N SER A 148 8.69 0.74 9.67
CA SER A 148 8.19 1.29 8.40
C SER A 148 8.53 2.77 8.36
N SER A 149 9.65 3.12 7.78
CA SER A 149 10.22 4.47 7.86
C SER A 149 11.08 4.78 6.64
N SER A 150 10.95 5.98 6.11
CA SER A 150 11.83 6.51 5.06
C SER A 150 13.22 6.91 5.58
N ARG A 151 13.42 7.00 6.91
CA ARG A 151 14.74 7.26 7.50
C ARG A 151 15.47 5.95 7.77
N LEU A 152 16.61 5.74 7.11
CA LEU A 152 17.44 4.55 7.32
C LEU A 152 17.94 4.43 8.78
N GLU A 153 18.13 5.54 9.46
CA GLU A 153 18.50 5.60 10.87
C GLU A 153 17.46 4.94 11.78
N ASP A 154 16.18 4.95 11.42
CA ASP A 154 15.15 4.28 12.21
C ASP A 154 15.30 2.76 12.15
N LEU A 155 15.66 2.21 10.99
CA LEU A 155 16.02 0.80 10.84
C LEU A 155 17.26 0.46 11.67
N VAL A 156 18.30 1.28 11.57
CA VAL A 156 19.57 1.05 12.30
C VAL A 156 19.35 1.06 13.81
N GLU A 157 18.59 2.02 14.33
CA GLU A 157 18.26 2.08 15.78
C GLU A 157 17.40 0.88 16.21
N ALA A 158 16.46 0.41 15.38
CA ALA A 158 15.69 -0.79 15.66
C ALA A 158 16.57 -2.06 15.67
N VAL A 159 17.59 -2.15 14.81
CA VAL A 159 18.58 -3.24 14.82
C VAL A 159 19.36 -3.29 16.13
N LYS A 160 19.70 -2.15 16.73
CA LYS A 160 20.40 -2.14 18.05
C LYS A 160 19.60 -2.81 19.15
N CYS A 161 18.27 -2.92 19.03
CA CYS A 161 17.42 -3.62 20.01
C CYS A 161 17.78 -5.11 20.15
N PHE A 162 18.45 -5.74 19.18
CA PHE A 162 18.96 -7.11 19.32
C PHE A 162 19.97 -7.29 20.46
N GLU A 163 20.62 -6.21 20.90
CA GLU A 163 21.49 -6.27 22.08
C GLU A 163 20.72 -6.65 23.37
N ILE A 164 19.42 -6.35 23.44
CA ILE A 164 18.56 -6.73 24.59
C ILE A 164 18.59 -8.24 24.75
N VAL A 165 18.42 -8.97 23.66
CA VAL A 165 18.42 -10.44 23.66
C VAL A 165 19.79 -10.99 24.01
N LYS A 166 20.85 -10.37 23.47
CA LYS A 166 22.25 -10.76 23.78
C LYS A 166 22.58 -10.57 25.26
N LYS A 167 21.94 -9.62 25.92
CA LYS A 167 22.08 -9.35 27.36
C LYS A 167 21.10 -10.18 28.23
N GLY A 168 20.40 -11.17 27.64
CA GLY A 168 19.52 -12.09 28.37
C GLY A 168 18.05 -11.69 28.41
N GLY A 169 17.63 -10.64 27.68
CA GLY A 169 16.23 -10.29 27.49
C GLY A 169 15.51 -11.26 26.55
N THR A 170 14.20 -11.23 26.60
CA THR A 170 13.32 -12.10 25.78
C THR A 170 13.00 -11.50 24.41
N ALA A 171 12.43 -12.32 23.51
CA ALA A 171 11.89 -11.83 22.24
C ALA A 171 10.76 -10.80 22.46
N ALA A 172 9.96 -10.95 23.50
CA ALA A 172 8.92 -9.98 23.85
C ALA A 172 9.51 -8.64 24.31
N ASP A 173 10.61 -8.64 25.07
CA ASP A 173 11.32 -7.41 25.43
C ASP A 173 11.88 -6.68 24.20
N PHE A 174 12.39 -7.44 23.22
CA PHE A 174 12.82 -6.91 21.94
C PHE A 174 11.65 -6.24 21.17
N VAL A 175 10.50 -6.91 21.06
CA VAL A 175 9.31 -6.38 20.39
C VAL A 175 8.83 -5.10 21.08
N ALA A 176 8.77 -5.10 22.43
CA ALA A 176 8.39 -3.91 23.19
C ALA A 176 9.34 -2.73 22.96
N ALA A 177 10.66 -3.01 22.90
CA ALA A 177 11.67 -1.98 22.67
C ALA A 177 11.58 -1.40 21.24
N THR A 178 11.38 -2.23 20.22
CA THR A 178 11.21 -1.75 18.84
C THR A 178 9.92 -0.94 18.68
N ALA A 179 8.82 -1.34 19.31
CA ALA A 179 7.56 -0.58 19.31
C ALA A 179 7.71 0.76 20.02
N LYS A 180 8.38 0.79 21.18
CA LYS A 180 8.67 2.04 21.91
C LYS A 180 9.50 2.98 21.06
N LEU A 181 10.59 2.46 20.48
CA LEU A 181 11.50 3.24 19.63
C LEU A 181 10.76 3.86 18.43
N ARG A 182 9.93 3.08 17.73
CA ARG A 182 9.13 3.56 16.60
C ARG A 182 8.24 4.71 17.00
N ARG A 183 7.50 4.59 18.13
CA ARG A 183 6.65 5.67 18.65
C ARG A 183 7.44 6.92 19.02
N GLU A 184 8.59 6.77 19.70
CA GLU A 184 9.43 7.89 20.11
C GLU A 184 10.05 8.62 18.91
N ARG A 185 10.30 7.92 17.80
CA ARG A 185 10.88 8.49 16.59
C ARG A 185 9.85 8.98 15.58
N THR A 186 8.59 8.62 15.75
CA THR A 186 7.47 9.18 14.99
C THR A 186 7.18 10.60 15.49
N PRO A 187 7.17 11.62 14.63
CA PRO A 187 6.87 12.99 15.06
C PRO A 187 5.43 13.09 15.58
N GLY A 188 5.21 14.04 16.47
CA GLY A 188 3.87 14.43 16.86
C GLY A 188 3.06 15.00 15.68
N PRO A 189 1.71 15.14 15.84
CA PRO A 189 0.87 15.73 14.79
C PRO A 189 1.31 17.15 14.46
N GLY A 190 1.29 17.47 13.15
CA GLY A 190 1.51 18.81 12.63
C GLY A 190 0.29 19.72 12.79
N ASP A 191 0.26 20.82 12.06
CA ASP A 191 -0.93 21.66 11.98
C ASP A 191 -2.03 20.96 11.18
N MET A 192 -3.08 20.52 11.85
CA MET A 192 -4.21 19.80 11.26
C MET A 192 -5.33 20.73 10.75
N THR A 193 -5.11 22.06 10.75
CA THR A 193 -6.05 23.03 10.16
C THR A 193 -6.20 22.78 8.67
N CYS A 194 -7.42 22.52 8.21
CA CYS A 194 -7.73 22.27 6.82
C CYS A 194 -8.33 23.49 6.12
N LYS A 195 -8.12 23.59 4.82
CA LYS A 195 -8.82 24.54 3.96
C LYS A 195 -10.31 24.23 3.97
N PRO A 196 -11.19 25.25 3.91
CA PRO A 196 -12.63 25.03 3.83
C PRO A 196 -12.98 24.30 2.53
N ASP A 197 -13.89 23.35 2.66
CA ASP A 197 -14.42 22.58 1.55
C ASP A 197 -15.91 22.28 1.82
N GLN A 198 -16.77 22.70 0.89
CA GLN A 198 -18.20 22.46 1.00
C GLN A 198 -18.58 21.26 0.15
N VAL A 199 -19.02 20.20 0.80
CA VAL A 199 -19.51 18.99 0.14
C VAL A 199 -21.03 19.07 0.03
N GLN A 200 -21.54 18.88 -1.18
CA GLN A 200 -22.98 18.67 -1.37
C GLN A 200 -23.30 17.20 -1.08
N LEU A 201 -24.25 16.96 -0.21
CA LEU A 201 -24.56 15.63 0.27
C LEU A 201 -26.02 15.27 0.01
N LEU A 202 -26.26 14.02 -0.35
CA LEU A 202 -27.59 13.41 -0.25
C LEU A 202 -27.80 12.93 1.18
N SER A 203 -29.08 12.81 1.61
CA SER A 203 -29.37 12.07 2.83
C SER A 203 -29.02 10.59 2.65
N PRO A 204 -28.74 9.85 3.75
CA PRO A 204 -28.47 8.41 3.66
C PRO A 204 -29.60 7.64 2.93
N GLU A 205 -30.86 7.96 3.20
CA GLU A 205 -32.02 7.29 2.60
C GLU A 205 -32.07 7.55 1.09
N GLU A 206 -31.84 8.78 0.65
CA GLU A 206 -31.84 9.13 -0.76
C GLU A 206 -30.62 8.49 -1.47
N CYS A 207 -29.44 8.47 -0.85
CA CYS A 207 -28.29 7.75 -1.34
C CYS A 207 -28.61 6.27 -1.55
N LEU A 208 -29.12 5.59 -0.53
CA LEU A 208 -29.50 4.17 -0.59
C LEU A 208 -30.61 3.90 -1.63
N ARG A 209 -31.55 4.82 -1.81
CA ARG A 209 -32.54 4.73 -2.86
C ARG A 209 -31.92 4.74 -4.24
N GLN A 210 -30.96 5.66 -4.49
CA GLN A 210 -30.26 5.75 -5.77
C GLN A 210 -29.37 4.54 -6.02
N LEU A 211 -28.67 4.03 -5.00
CA LEU A 211 -27.80 2.85 -5.13
C LEU A 211 -28.54 1.62 -5.65
N ARG A 212 -29.81 1.45 -5.34
CA ARG A 212 -30.63 0.33 -5.83
C ARG A 212 -30.84 0.32 -7.34
N GLU A 213 -30.68 1.46 -7.99
CA GLU A 213 -30.81 1.61 -9.44
C GLU A 213 -29.45 1.46 -10.17
N ILE A 214 -28.32 1.43 -9.40
CA ILE A 214 -26.96 1.39 -9.93
C ILE A 214 -26.59 -0.03 -10.35
N LYS A 215 -25.85 -0.10 -11.47
CA LYS A 215 -25.17 -1.30 -11.94
C LYS A 215 -23.67 -1.07 -11.99
N LEU A 216 -22.92 -2.08 -11.56
CA LEU A 216 -21.47 -2.17 -11.63
C LEU A 216 -21.07 -3.31 -12.56
N LEU A 217 -20.21 -3.04 -13.53
CA LEU A 217 -19.61 -4.07 -14.38
C LEU A 217 -18.33 -4.60 -13.74
N ALA A 218 -18.20 -5.92 -13.59
CA ALA A 218 -17.02 -6.61 -13.09
C ALA A 218 -16.40 -7.42 -14.22
N VAL A 219 -15.32 -6.92 -14.84
CA VAL A 219 -14.68 -7.55 -16.01
C VAL A 219 -13.56 -8.45 -15.58
N GLY A 220 -13.64 -9.73 -15.91
CA GLY A 220 -12.63 -10.74 -15.62
C GLY A 220 -12.48 -11.12 -14.14
N GLY A 221 -13.49 -10.81 -13.32
CA GLY A 221 -13.47 -11.07 -11.88
C GLY A 221 -14.85 -11.01 -11.24
N GLY A 222 -14.86 -10.89 -9.91
CA GLY A 222 -16.09 -10.83 -9.09
C GLY A 222 -16.41 -12.18 -8.45
N TRP A 223 -16.33 -12.23 -7.11
CA TRP A 223 -16.67 -13.44 -6.35
C TRP A 223 -18.19 -13.47 -6.08
N PRO A 224 -18.86 -14.61 -6.30
CA PRO A 224 -20.31 -14.70 -6.10
C PRO A 224 -20.78 -14.22 -4.73
N GLY A 225 -20.07 -14.54 -3.66
CA GLY A 225 -20.44 -14.15 -2.29
C GLY A 225 -20.44 -12.64 -2.06
N ILE A 226 -19.45 -11.90 -2.59
CA ILE A 226 -19.44 -10.43 -2.47
C ILE A 226 -20.52 -9.80 -3.36
N ILE A 227 -20.75 -10.33 -4.55
CA ILE A 227 -21.81 -9.86 -5.46
C ILE A 227 -23.20 -9.97 -4.80
N GLU A 228 -23.45 -11.11 -4.17
CA GLU A 228 -24.71 -11.34 -3.45
C GLU A 228 -24.85 -10.41 -2.23
N ALA A 229 -23.79 -10.24 -1.43
CA ALA A 229 -23.79 -9.35 -0.28
C ALA A 229 -24.05 -7.89 -0.69
N VAL A 230 -23.40 -7.41 -1.75
CA VAL A 230 -23.62 -6.07 -2.33
C VAL A 230 -25.09 -5.88 -2.77
N LYS A 231 -25.65 -6.89 -3.44
CA LYS A 231 -27.06 -6.84 -3.87
C LYS A 231 -28.03 -6.78 -2.69
N ASN A 232 -27.79 -7.60 -1.69
CA ASN A 232 -28.68 -7.72 -0.53
C ASN A 232 -28.62 -6.48 0.38
N SER A 233 -27.43 -5.91 0.60
CA SER A 233 -27.24 -4.81 1.55
C SER A 233 -27.47 -3.44 0.92
N LEU A 234 -26.90 -3.21 -0.28
CA LEU A 234 -26.90 -1.90 -0.93
C LEU A 234 -27.85 -1.81 -2.11
N GLY A 235 -28.36 -2.95 -2.60
CA GLY A 235 -29.22 -3.03 -3.75
C GLY A 235 -28.52 -2.86 -5.11
N ILE A 236 -27.21 -2.59 -5.13
CA ILE A 236 -26.41 -2.44 -6.36
C ILE A 236 -26.38 -3.77 -7.12
N THR A 237 -26.59 -3.73 -8.43
CA THR A 237 -26.49 -4.90 -9.29
C THR A 237 -25.09 -5.02 -9.88
N VAL A 238 -24.33 -6.06 -9.52
CA VAL A 238 -23.01 -6.34 -10.10
C VAL A 238 -23.16 -7.34 -11.24
N LEU A 239 -22.68 -7.00 -12.44
CA LEU A 239 -22.71 -7.83 -13.64
C LEU A 239 -21.28 -8.29 -13.96
N SER A 240 -21.00 -9.59 -13.83
CA SER A 240 -19.72 -10.18 -14.24
C SER A 240 -19.65 -10.33 -15.75
N LEU A 241 -18.60 -9.78 -16.37
CA LEU A 241 -18.35 -9.84 -17.79
C LEU A 241 -17.02 -10.54 -18.09
N PRO A 242 -16.93 -11.30 -19.18
CA PRO A 242 -15.64 -11.85 -19.62
C PRO A 242 -14.78 -10.77 -20.28
N PHE A 243 -13.46 -10.92 -20.25
CA PHE A 243 -12.53 -10.04 -20.98
C PHE A 243 -12.83 -9.94 -22.48
N GLN A 244 -13.39 -10.99 -23.06
CA GLN A 244 -13.76 -11.02 -24.47
C GLN A 244 -14.70 -9.86 -24.82
N GLU A 245 -15.71 -9.56 -24.00
CA GLU A 245 -16.68 -8.50 -24.28
C GLU A 245 -16.01 -7.11 -24.28
N LEU A 246 -15.05 -6.89 -23.36
CA LEU A 246 -14.26 -5.66 -23.34
C LEU A 246 -13.39 -5.55 -24.59
N ASN A 247 -12.75 -6.64 -25.01
CA ASN A 247 -11.90 -6.64 -26.20
C ASN A 247 -12.70 -6.43 -27.50
N GLU A 248 -13.90 -7.00 -27.61
CA GLU A 248 -14.79 -6.77 -28.73
C GLU A 248 -15.18 -5.28 -28.82
N ALA A 249 -15.52 -4.66 -27.68
CA ALA A 249 -15.79 -3.23 -27.63
C ALA A 249 -14.55 -2.37 -27.99
N TYR A 250 -13.37 -2.77 -27.52
CA TYR A 250 -12.10 -2.13 -27.84
C TYR A 250 -11.79 -2.17 -29.36
N GLN A 251 -11.99 -3.33 -29.98
CA GLN A 251 -11.77 -3.49 -31.43
C GLN A 251 -12.75 -2.69 -32.28
N GLN A 252 -13.95 -2.44 -31.76
CA GLN A 252 -15.00 -1.66 -32.42
C GLN A 252 -14.92 -0.17 -32.13
N ALA A 253 -13.99 0.26 -31.26
CA ALA A 253 -13.85 1.66 -30.92
C ALA A 253 -13.51 2.53 -32.15
N ASP A 254 -14.17 3.68 -32.24
CA ASP A 254 -13.91 4.64 -33.31
C ASP A 254 -12.49 5.20 -33.19
N LYS A 255 -11.66 4.93 -34.20
CA LYS A 255 -10.25 5.32 -34.20
C LYS A 255 -10.05 6.83 -34.34
N ASP A 256 -10.94 7.54 -35.02
CA ASP A 256 -10.84 8.99 -35.14
C ASP A 256 -11.20 9.65 -33.81
N ALA A 257 -12.25 9.21 -33.17
CA ALA A 257 -12.61 9.64 -31.82
C ALA A 257 -11.50 9.32 -30.80
N ALA A 258 -10.87 8.14 -30.88
CA ALA A 258 -9.75 7.77 -30.03
C ALA A 258 -8.55 8.71 -30.21
N ARG A 259 -8.21 9.07 -31.46
CA ARG A 259 -7.14 10.05 -31.74
C ARG A 259 -7.48 11.45 -31.23
N GLU A 260 -8.74 11.87 -31.30
CA GLU A 260 -9.15 13.17 -30.78
C GLU A 260 -9.03 13.22 -29.25
N ILE A 261 -9.47 12.16 -28.55
CA ILE A 261 -9.33 12.02 -27.10
C ILE A 261 -7.84 12.02 -26.69
N ALA A 262 -6.99 11.24 -27.37
CA ALA A 262 -5.55 11.18 -27.10
C ALA A 262 -4.88 12.56 -27.25
N ARG A 263 -5.22 13.32 -28.30
CA ARG A 263 -4.74 14.70 -28.46
C ARG A 263 -5.24 15.63 -27.34
N GLY A 264 -6.47 15.44 -26.89
CA GLY A 264 -7.01 16.17 -25.74
C GLY A 264 -6.18 15.92 -24.47
N TRP A 265 -5.79 14.69 -24.21
CA TRP A 265 -4.90 14.33 -23.10
C TRP A 265 -3.50 14.91 -23.25
N GLU A 266 -2.92 14.86 -24.46
CA GLU A 266 -1.61 15.47 -24.76
C GLU A 266 -1.59 16.97 -24.47
N GLN A 267 -2.67 17.68 -24.81
CA GLN A 267 -2.79 19.12 -24.57
C GLN A 267 -3.04 19.47 -23.11
N ALA A 268 -3.75 18.62 -22.39
CA ALA A 268 -4.15 18.86 -21.00
C ALA A 268 -3.10 18.44 -19.98
N ALA A 269 -2.28 17.43 -20.29
CA ALA A 269 -1.26 16.92 -19.38
C ALA A 269 -0.11 17.93 -19.19
N ALA A 270 0.29 18.15 -17.95
CA ALA A 270 1.45 18.99 -17.63
C ALA A 270 2.78 18.38 -18.14
N ARG A 271 2.82 17.05 -18.27
CA ARG A 271 3.98 16.30 -18.76
C ARG A 271 3.53 14.93 -19.27
N ILE A 272 4.21 14.46 -20.33
CA ILE A 272 4.13 13.07 -20.78
C ILE A 272 5.55 12.50 -20.77
N ALA A 273 5.74 11.31 -20.22
CA ALA A 273 7.04 10.66 -20.16
C ALA A 273 6.93 9.17 -20.50
N ASP A 274 7.79 8.74 -21.41
CA ASP A 274 7.95 7.34 -21.85
C ASP A 274 6.67 6.69 -22.42
N VAL A 275 5.71 7.50 -22.90
CA VAL A 275 4.45 7.08 -23.51
C VAL A 275 4.39 7.63 -24.93
N SER A 276 4.23 6.75 -25.94
CA SER A 276 4.13 7.17 -27.34
C SER A 276 2.69 7.61 -27.70
N PRO A 277 2.51 8.41 -28.77
CA PRO A 277 1.18 8.77 -29.27
C PRO A 277 0.29 7.55 -29.56
N GLU A 278 0.86 6.47 -30.11
CA GLU A 278 0.13 5.24 -30.41
C GLU A 278 -0.41 4.57 -29.14
N VAL A 279 0.35 4.60 -28.04
CA VAL A 279 -0.08 4.07 -26.73
C VAL A 279 -1.21 4.91 -26.16
N LEU A 280 -1.17 6.24 -26.35
CA LEU A 280 -2.27 7.12 -25.96
C LEU A 280 -3.55 6.84 -26.76
N GLU A 281 -3.43 6.66 -28.09
CA GLU A 281 -4.56 6.28 -28.94
C GLU A 281 -5.16 4.92 -28.52
N GLN A 282 -4.33 3.93 -28.18
CA GLN A 282 -4.79 2.63 -27.66
C GLN A 282 -5.53 2.79 -26.32
N SER A 283 -5.01 3.61 -25.41
CA SER A 283 -5.66 3.91 -24.13
C SER A 283 -6.98 4.66 -24.34
N ALA A 284 -7.07 5.55 -25.33
CA ALA A 284 -8.29 6.24 -25.68
C ALA A 284 -9.34 5.29 -26.29
N ALA A 285 -8.92 4.34 -27.12
CA ALA A 285 -9.80 3.29 -27.64
C ALA A 285 -10.32 2.39 -26.51
N MET A 286 -9.50 2.10 -25.47
CA MET A 286 -9.95 1.38 -24.28
C MET A 286 -10.98 2.18 -23.47
N TYR A 287 -10.77 3.47 -23.28
CA TYR A 287 -11.77 4.36 -22.67
C TYR A 287 -13.11 4.36 -23.42
N LEU A 288 -13.07 4.40 -24.76
CA LEU A 288 -14.29 4.29 -25.57
C LEU A 288 -14.97 2.94 -25.40
N ALA A 289 -14.21 1.86 -25.27
CA ALA A 289 -14.74 0.52 -24.96
C ALA A 289 -15.40 0.45 -23.60
N GLU A 290 -14.78 1.01 -22.57
CA GLU A 290 -15.36 1.10 -21.22
C GLU A 290 -16.70 1.86 -21.23
N LYS A 291 -16.75 3.01 -21.92
CA LYS A 291 -17.98 3.79 -22.10
C LYS A 291 -19.05 3.01 -22.87
N ALA A 292 -18.67 2.30 -23.93
CA ALA A 292 -19.60 1.49 -24.71
C ALA A 292 -20.22 0.37 -23.86
N LEU A 293 -19.44 -0.29 -23.00
CA LEU A 293 -19.95 -1.30 -22.09
C LEU A 293 -20.88 -0.69 -21.03
N LEU A 294 -20.51 0.45 -20.43
CA LEU A 294 -21.36 1.15 -19.48
C LEU A 294 -22.72 1.50 -20.12
N GLN A 295 -22.71 2.04 -21.33
CA GLN A 295 -23.93 2.37 -22.08
C GLN A 295 -24.74 1.14 -22.44
N LYS A 296 -24.10 0.08 -22.96
CA LYS A 296 -24.75 -1.18 -23.36
C LYS A 296 -25.54 -1.81 -22.21
N HIS A 297 -24.93 -1.83 -21.03
CA HIS A 297 -25.54 -2.46 -19.84
C HIS A 297 -26.32 -1.49 -18.96
N GLY A 298 -26.33 -0.19 -19.27
CA GLY A 298 -26.93 0.86 -18.43
C GLY A 298 -26.28 0.91 -17.05
N ALA A 299 -24.94 0.84 -17.00
CA ALA A 299 -24.16 0.81 -15.76
C ALA A 299 -23.51 2.16 -15.46
N GLN A 300 -23.23 2.42 -14.17
CA GLN A 300 -22.60 3.65 -13.67
C GLN A 300 -21.16 3.45 -13.23
N GLY A 301 -20.72 2.18 -13.20
CA GLY A 301 -19.34 1.84 -12.83
C GLY A 301 -18.85 0.59 -13.56
N ILE A 302 -17.55 0.54 -13.78
CA ILE A 302 -16.83 -0.61 -14.30
C ILE A 302 -15.58 -0.86 -13.46
N SER A 303 -15.34 -2.10 -13.08
CA SER A 303 -14.08 -2.53 -12.49
C SER A 303 -13.50 -3.68 -13.31
N ILE A 304 -12.21 -3.61 -13.60
CA ILE A 304 -11.53 -4.55 -14.50
C ILE A 304 -10.39 -5.22 -13.72
N ASN A 305 -10.31 -6.56 -13.79
CA ASN A 305 -9.15 -7.31 -13.33
C ASN A 305 -7.96 -7.03 -14.27
N CYS A 306 -7.40 -5.82 -14.17
CA CYS A 306 -6.42 -5.30 -15.11
C CYS A 306 -5.09 -6.07 -15.05
N LEU A 307 -4.55 -6.36 -13.86
CA LEU A 307 -3.29 -7.10 -13.71
C LEU A 307 -3.43 -8.53 -14.25
N GLY A 308 -4.52 -9.24 -13.87
CA GLY A 308 -4.85 -10.55 -14.46
C GLY A 308 -5.05 -10.48 -15.97
N GLY A 309 -5.63 -9.39 -16.46
CA GLY A 309 -5.83 -9.12 -17.87
C GLY A 309 -4.53 -8.89 -18.65
N PHE A 310 -3.63 -8.04 -18.13
CA PHE A 310 -2.34 -7.73 -18.79
C PHE A 310 -1.40 -8.94 -18.81
N TYR A 311 -1.14 -9.46 -17.62
CA TYR A 311 -0.12 -10.51 -17.47
C TYR A 311 -0.61 -11.86 -17.98
N GLY A 312 -1.93 -12.07 -18.02
CA GLY A 312 -2.56 -13.20 -18.67
C GLY A 312 -2.74 -13.06 -20.19
N GLY A 313 -2.46 -11.89 -20.76
CA GLY A 313 -2.63 -11.64 -22.21
C GLY A 313 -4.11 -11.54 -22.64
N HIS A 314 -5.01 -11.22 -21.71
CA HIS A 314 -6.46 -11.19 -21.96
C HIS A 314 -6.96 -9.81 -22.38
N ILE A 315 -6.22 -8.73 -22.11
CA ILE A 315 -6.53 -7.36 -22.57
C ILE A 315 -5.35 -6.76 -23.31
N HIS A 316 -5.64 -5.85 -24.26
CA HIS A 316 -4.66 -5.38 -25.24
C HIS A 316 -4.28 -3.91 -25.07
N ALA A 317 -4.94 -3.18 -24.17
CA ALA A 317 -4.61 -1.81 -23.81
C ALA A 317 -4.92 -1.57 -22.32
N TYR A 318 -4.21 -0.61 -21.72
CA TYR A 318 -4.34 -0.29 -20.29
C TYR A 318 -5.59 0.55 -20.04
N PRO A 319 -6.45 0.21 -19.05
CA PRO A 319 -7.67 0.96 -18.74
C PRO A 319 -7.43 2.20 -17.88
N CYS A 320 -6.19 2.44 -17.42
CA CYS A 320 -5.92 3.47 -16.41
C CYS A 320 -6.36 4.88 -16.82
N MET A 321 -6.15 5.28 -18.10
CA MET A 321 -6.60 6.57 -18.63
C MET A 321 -8.13 6.63 -18.73
N GLY A 322 -8.78 5.52 -19.06
CA GLY A 322 -10.24 5.43 -19.09
C GLY A 322 -10.83 5.58 -17.69
N PHE A 323 -10.28 4.90 -16.69
CA PHE A 323 -10.70 5.05 -15.30
C PHE A 323 -10.53 6.49 -14.79
N PHE A 324 -9.42 7.15 -15.15
CA PHE A 324 -9.21 8.56 -14.86
C PHE A 324 -10.36 9.42 -15.41
N GLU A 325 -10.76 9.24 -16.67
CA GLU A 325 -11.85 10.01 -17.28
C GLU A 325 -13.23 9.66 -16.72
N LEU A 326 -13.50 8.38 -16.46
CA LEU A 326 -14.74 7.97 -15.83
C LEU A 326 -14.89 8.62 -14.45
N ASN A 327 -13.84 8.57 -13.64
CA ASN A 327 -13.82 9.19 -12.31
C ASN A 327 -13.94 10.71 -12.38
N ASN A 328 -13.37 11.38 -13.40
CA ASN A 328 -13.54 12.80 -13.66
C ASN A 328 -14.98 13.19 -14.00
N SER A 329 -15.74 12.26 -14.56
CA SER A 329 -17.13 12.50 -15.01
C SER A 329 -18.19 12.14 -13.99
N GLY A 330 -17.80 11.65 -12.79
CA GLY A 330 -18.71 11.19 -11.75
C GLY A 330 -19.25 9.76 -11.98
N LEU A 331 -18.71 9.04 -12.98
CA LEU A 331 -18.83 7.60 -13.13
C LEU A 331 -17.72 6.91 -12.31
N ILE A 332 -17.68 5.57 -12.32
CA ILE A 332 -16.66 4.82 -11.61
C ILE A 332 -15.83 3.98 -12.57
N GLY A 333 -14.51 4.20 -12.53
CA GLY A 333 -13.50 3.33 -13.09
C GLY A 333 -12.62 2.76 -11.96
N GLY A 334 -12.80 1.48 -11.62
CA GLY A 334 -12.11 0.82 -10.52
C GLY A 334 -11.06 -0.19 -10.99
N CYS A 335 -9.89 -0.19 -10.36
CA CYS A 335 -8.83 -1.14 -10.66
C CYS A 335 -9.07 -2.53 -10.06
N GLU A 336 -8.39 -3.53 -10.65
CA GLU A 336 -8.14 -4.88 -10.12
C GLU A 336 -9.39 -5.72 -9.84
N CYS A 337 -10.56 -5.27 -10.35
CA CYS A 337 -11.87 -5.88 -10.09
C CYS A 337 -12.14 -6.03 -8.58
N ASP A 338 -11.64 -5.08 -7.79
CA ASP A 338 -11.96 -5.00 -6.37
C ASP A 338 -13.39 -4.45 -6.18
N ILE A 339 -14.30 -5.38 -5.92
CA ILE A 339 -15.73 -5.08 -5.81
C ILE A 339 -16.03 -4.24 -4.58
N ARG A 340 -15.34 -4.45 -3.44
CA ARG A 340 -15.53 -3.63 -2.24
C ARG A 340 -15.17 -2.17 -2.51
N SER A 341 -13.95 -1.94 -3.03
CA SER A 341 -13.50 -0.60 -3.37
C SER A 341 -14.40 0.06 -4.43
N ALA A 342 -14.79 -0.67 -5.49
CA ALA A 342 -15.68 -0.14 -6.51
C ALA A 342 -17.07 0.23 -5.96
N VAL A 343 -17.61 -0.55 -5.05
CA VAL A 343 -18.88 -0.27 -4.37
C VAL A 343 -18.74 0.89 -3.38
N THR A 344 -17.62 0.99 -2.68
CA THR A 344 -17.28 2.13 -1.84
C THR A 344 -17.21 3.42 -2.68
N MET A 345 -16.56 3.37 -3.85
CA MET A 345 -16.52 4.48 -4.81
C MET A 345 -17.96 4.86 -5.23
N LEU A 346 -18.78 3.90 -5.65
CA LEU A 346 -20.19 4.15 -6.06
C LEU A 346 -21.00 4.78 -4.94
N ALA A 347 -20.94 4.24 -3.73
CA ALA A 347 -21.74 4.71 -2.60
C ALA A 347 -21.40 6.18 -2.26
N LEU A 348 -20.11 6.49 -2.11
CA LEU A 348 -19.71 7.83 -1.70
C LEU A 348 -19.73 8.84 -2.86
N THR A 349 -19.45 8.44 -4.09
CA THR A 349 -19.64 9.31 -5.27
C THR A 349 -21.11 9.69 -5.41
N THR A 350 -22.03 8.75 -5.18
CA THR A 350 -23.47 9.03 -5.16
C THR A 350 -23.83 9.97 -4.00
N MET A 351 -23.42 9.66 -2.79
CA MET A 351 -23.68 10.47 -1.59
C MET A 351 -23.17 11.91 -1.74
N THR A 352 -21.98 12.07 -2.32
CA THR A 352 -21.30 13.37 -2.50
C THR A 352 -21.65 14.05 -3.83
N GLN A 353 -22.63 13.52 -4.56
CA GLN A 353 -23.10 14.06 -5.83
C GLN A 353 -22.00 14.26 -6.89
N GLY A 354 -21.06 13.29 -6.97
CA GLY A 354 -20.08 13.20 -8.04
C GLY A 354 -18.62 13.40 -7.63
N ARG A 355 -18.27 13.53 -6.33
CA ARG A 355 -16.85 13.52 -5.93
C ARG A 355 -16.25 12.15 -6.23
N PRO A 356 -15.08 12.09 -6.89
CA PRO A 356 -14.45 10.82 -7.21
C PRO A 356 -13.81 10.20 -5.96
N GLY A 357 -13.97 8.89 -5.82
CA GLY A 357 -13.16 8.09 -4.91
C GLY A 357 -11.82 7.74 -5.54
N PHE A 358 -10.75 7.84 -4.79
CA PHE A 358 -9.41 7.41 -5.18
C PHE A 358 -9.11 6.05 -4.54
N ILE A 359 -9.31 4.96 -5.30
CA ILE A 359 -8.84 3.62 -4.91
C ILE A 359 -7.32 3.62 -4.86
N SER A 360 -6.72 3.06 -3.81
CA SER A 360 -5.28 3.18 -3.59
C SER A 360 -4.68 2.06 -2.76
N ASP A 361 -3.40 1.81 -3.01
CA ASP A 361 -2.49 0.93 -2.27
C ASP A 361 -1.68 1.77 -1.28
N PRO A 362 -1.91 1.68 0.02
CA PRO A 362 -1.24 2.55 0.97
C PRO A 362 0.20 2.12 1.29
N VAL A 363 0.99 3.12 1.64
CA VAL A 363 2.31 3.00 2.25
C VAL A 363 2.29 3.82 3.54
N ILE A 364 2.84 3.31 4.63
CA ILE A 364 2.91 4.04 5.91
C ILE A 364 4.35 4.43 6.18
N ASP A 365 4.61 5.73 6.35
CA ASP A 365 5.92 6.29 6.68
C ASP A 365 5.89 6.93 8.07
N THR A 366 6.37 6.21 9.07
CA THR A 366 6.41 6.70 10.45
C THR A 366 7.38 7.87 10.64
N ALA A 367 8.45 7.98 9.82
CA ALA A 367 9.38 9.10 9.88
C ALA A 367 8.72 10.44 9.60
N LYS A 368 7.67 10.46 8.80
CA LYS A 368 6.91 11.67 8.41
C LYS A 368 5.53 11.73 9.06
N ARG A 369 5.13 10.72 9.81
CA ARG A 369 3.78 10.54 10.31
C ARG A 369 2.75 10.60 9.16
N GLN A 370 3.00 9.84 8.08
CA GLN A 370 2.16 9.88 6.88
C GLN A 370 1.68 8.49 6.48
N ILE A 371 0.43 8.44 5.98
CA ILE A 371 -0.04 7.39 5.09
C ILE A 371 -0.01 7.96 3.66
N ILE A 372 0.52 7.19 2.71
CA ILE A 372 0.64 7.59 1.32
C ILE A 372 -0.27 6.67 0.50
N TYR A 373 -1.27 7.24 -0.15
CA TYR A 373 -2.22 6.55 -1.00
C TYR A 373 -1.70 6.54 -2.44
N ALA A 374 -1.34 5.37 -2.96
CA ALA A 374 -0.71 5.24 -4.26
C ALA A 374 -1.59 4.46 -5.25
N HIS A 375 -1.85 5.00 -6.43
CA HIS A 375 -2.42 4.26 -7.57
C HIS A 375 -2.20 4.97 -8.91
N CYS A 376 -2.60 4.30 -10.02
CA CYS A 376 -2.39 4.78 -11.39
C CYS A 376 -3.60 5.45 -12.05
N VAL A 377 -4.69 5.71 -11.30
CA VAL A 377 -6.03 6.04 -11.85
C VAL A 377 -6.71 7.23 -11.18
N ALA A 378 -5.97 8.02 -10.40
CA ALA A 378 -6.56 9.13 -9.65
C ALA A 378 -7.14 10.21 -10.58
N SER A 379 -8.40 10.57 -10.35
CA SER A 379 -9.04 11.75 -10.95
C SER A 379 -8.19 13.02 -10.77
N ASN A 380 -8.31 13.99 -11.65
CA ASN A 380 -7.79 15.34 -11.44
C ASN A 380 -8.91 16.36 -11.12
N LYS A 381 -10.12 15.90 -10.79
CA LYS A 381 -11.27 16.71 -10.38
C LYS A 381 -11.78 16.30 -9.00
N GLN A 382 -10.91 16.48 -7.99
CA GLN A 382 -11.16 15.95 -6.64
C GLN A 382 -12.41 16.51 -5.97
N PHE A 383 -12.88 17.68 -6.41
CA PHE A 383 -14.07 18.34 -5.87
C PHE A 383 -15.34 18.09 -6.71
N GLY A 384 -15.32 17.09 -7.58
CA GLY A 384 -16.44 16.66 -8.43
C GLY A 384 -16.32 17.16 -9.89
N PRO A 385 -17.18 16.68 -10.79
CA PRO A 385 -17.08 16.91 -12.24
C PRO A 385 -17.08 18.40 -12.66
N GLN A 386 -17.74 19.24 -11.87
CA GLN A 386 -17.80 20.69 -12.08
C GLN A 386 -16.76 21.47 -11.26
N GLY A 387 -15.97 20.76 -10.44
CA GLY A 387 -14.92 21.37 -9.62
C GLY A 387 -13.67 21.75 -10.44
N ALA A 388 -12.78 22.48 -9.79
CA ALA A 388 -11.49 22.82 -10.38
C ALA A 388 -10.66 21.55 -10.67
N SER A 389 -10.01 21.54 -11.85
CA SER A 389 -9.05 20.49 -12.19
C SER A 389 -7.69 20.80 -11.60
N ASN A 390 -7.02 19.80 -11.05
CA ASN A 390 -5.61 19.90 -10.68
C ASN A 390 -4.71 19.37 -11.81
N PRO A 391 -3.42 19.77 -11.85
CA PRO A 391 -2.47 19.28 -12.84
C PRO A 391 -2.32 17.76 -12.79
N PHE A 392 -2.02 17.14 -13.93
CA PHE A 392 -1.69 15.72 -14.01
C PHE A 392 -0.59 15.46 -15.02
N GLU A 393 0.10 14.36 -14.87
CA GLU A 393 1.11 13.85 -15.79
C GLU A 393 0.65 12.48 -16.32
N ILE A 394 1.10 12.15 -17.53
CA ILE A 394 0.90 10.81 -18.13
C ILE A 394 2.26 10.11 -18.17
N LEU A 395 2.30 8.92 -17.59
CA LEU A 395 3.49 8.07 -17.52
C LEU A 395 3.11 6.63 -17.92
N THR A 396 4.10 5.78 -18.10
CA THR A 396 3.84 4.34 -18.23
C THR A 396 3.24 3.77 -16.93
N HIS A 397 2.56 2.62 -17.01
CA HIS A 397 2.18 1.85 -15.82
C HIS A 397 3.41 1.55 -14.96
N SER A 398 3.23 1.52 -13.65
CA SER A 398 4.38 1.53 -12.73
C SER A 398 5.18 0.24 -12.72
N GLU A 399 4.53 -0.92 -12.77
CA GLU A 399 5.19 -2.21 -12.56
C GLU A 399 5.99 -2.68 -13.78
N ASP A 400 5.40 -2.60 -14.97
CA ASP A 400 5.96 -3.15 -16.20
C ASP A 400 6.47 -2.11 -17.19
N ARG A 401 6.32 -0.82 -16.88
CA ARG A 401 6.77 0.31 -17.72
C ARG A 401 6.13 0.35 -19.13
N LYS A 402 4.88 -0.12 -19.24
CA LYS A 402 4.10 -0.12 -20.48
C LYS A 402 2.83 0.69 -20.34
N GLY A 403 2.08 0.84 -21.44
CA GLY A 403 0.79 1.53 -21.46
C GLY A 403 0.86 2.99 -21.03
N ALA A 404 -0.27 3.56 -20.65
CA ALA A 404 -0.40 4.92 -20.12
C ALA A 404 -1.16 4.92 -18.80
N ALA A 405 -0.65 5.65 -17.82
CA ALA A 405 -1.19 5.79 -16.46
C ALA A 405 -1.07 7.24 -15.98
N VAL A 406 -1.83 7.59 -14.97
CA VAL A 406 -1.93 8.98 -14.49
C VAL A 406 -1.15 9.17 -13.19
N ARG A 407 -0.40 10.28 -13.16
CA ARG A 407 0.02 10.93 -11.92
C ARG A 407 -0.79 12.22 -11.75
N SER A 408 -1.83 12.19 -10.96
CA SER A 408 -2.58 13.38 -10.58
C SER A 408 -1.82 14.11 -9.45
N ILE A 409 -1.66 15.43 -9.57
CA ILE A 409 -1.07 16.26 -8.53
C ILE A 409 -2.20 16.67 -7.59
N MET A 410 -2.35 15.92 -6.54
CA MET A 410 -3.49 16.00 -5.63
C MET A 410 -3.46 17.29 -4.80
N PRO A 411 -4.61 17.96 -4.58
CA PRO A 411 -4.68 19.21 -3.79
C PRO A 411 -4.20 19.03 -2.34
N GLU A 412 -3.47 19.99 -1.82
CA GLU A 412 -2.92 19.96 -0.47
C GLU A 412 -3.69 20.87 0.50
N GLY A 413 -3.71 20.47 1.77
CA GLY A 413 -4.30 21.25 2.87
C GLY A 413 -5.79 21.00 3.09
N TYR A 414 -6.36 19.96 2.53
CA TYR A 414 -7.77 19.59 2.70
C TYR A 414 -7.93 18.36 3.60
N MET A 415 -9.09 18.26 4.26
CA MET A 415 -9.49 17.02 4.89
C MET A 415 -9.78 15.98 3.82
N THR A 416 -9.31 14.75 4.04
CA THR A 416 -9.65 13.58 3.27
C THR A 416 -10.26 12.53 4.17
N THR A 417 -11.25 11.82 3.65
CA THR A 417 -11.90 10.69 4.32
C THR A 417 -11.57 9.43 3.53
N THR A 418 -10.99 8.46 4.19
CA THR A 418 -10.60 7.17 3.61
C THR A 418 -11.41 6.07 4.27
N LEU A 419 -11.99 5.21 3.45
CA LEU A 419 -12.89 4.17 3.94
C LEU A 419 -12.91 2.97 3.00
N GLU A 420 -13.51 1.87 3.51
CA GLU A 420 -13.82 0.67 2.74
C GLU A 420 -15.13 0.09 3.26
N LEU A 421 -16.10 -0.15 2.38
CA LEU A 421 -17.33 -0.85 2.69
C LEU A 421 -17.11 -2.36 2.57
N ALA A 422 -17.55 -3.12 3.57
CA ALA A 422 -17.57 -4.58 3.54
C ALA A 422 -19.00 -5.10 3.71
N PRO A 423 -19.79 -5.15 2.63
CA PRO A 423 -21.19 -5.57 2.67
C PRO A 423 -21.40 -6.97 3.26
N GLU A 424 -20.45 -7.89 3.03
CA GLU A 424 -20.51 -9.25 3.55
C GLU A 424 -20.21 -9.36 5.05
N ARG A 425 -19.80 -8.27 5.70
CA ARG A 425 -19.56 -8.17 7.15
C ARG A 425 -20.42 -7.11 7.81
N GLU A 426 -21.19 -6.35 7.05
CA GLU A 426 -21.99 -5.23 7.54
C GLU A 426 -21.14 -4.21 8.31
N GLN A 427 -19.96 -3.87 7.73
CA GLN A 427 -18.98 -2.99 8.34
C GLN A 427 -18.48 -1.94 7.37
N ILE A 428 -18.04 -0.80 7.92
CA ILE A 428 -17.29 0.25 7.22
C ILE A 428 -15.98 0.46 7.97
N LEU A 429 -14.87 0.29 7.29
CA LEU A 429 -13.57 0.73 7.79
C LEU A 429 -13.40 2.22 7.48
N PHE A 430 -12.84 2.98 8.41
CA PHE A 430 -12.84 4.44 8.30
C PHE A 430 -11.61 5.06 8.96
N HIS A 431 -11.01 6.05 8.31
CA HIS A 431 -10.11 7.01 8.94
C HIS A 431 -10.10 8.34 8.17
N GLN A 432 -9.55 9.38 8.78
CA GLN A 432 -9.36 10.69 8.17
C GLN A 432 -7.89 11.09 8.18
N ALA A 433 -7.50 11.88 7.18
CA ALA A 433 -6.18 12.47 7.09
C ALA A 433 -6.24 13.85 6.47
N LYS A 434 -5.32 14.74 6.84
CA LYS A 434 -5.08 15.98 6.09
C LYS A 434 -4.16 15.68 4.91
N SER A 435 -4.54 16.09 3.70
CA SER A 435 -3.66 16.05 2.54
C SER A 435 -2.49 17.02 2.74
N VAL A 436 -1.26 16.51 2.79
CA VAL A 436 -0.07 17.30 3.14
C VAL A 436 0.98 17.37 2.03
N GLY A 437 0.76 16.65 0.91
CA GLY A 437 1.69 16.66 -0.21
C GLY A 437 1.46 15.55 -1.19
N ASN A 438 2.38 15.49 -2.17
CA ASN A 438 2.46 14.43 -3.18
C ASN A 438 3.86 13.83 -3.14
N SER A 439 3.98 12.50 -3.24
CA SER A 439 5.27 11.85 -3.40
C SER A 439 5.54 11.58 -4.88
N PHE A 440 6.73 11.94 -5.33
CA PHE A 440 7.21 11.71 -6.70
C PHE A 440 8.18 10.53 -6.80
N GLU A 441 8.24 9.70 -5.76
CA GLU A 441 9.01 8.45 -5.78
C GLU A 441 8.63 7.61 -7.01
N ASP A 442 9.61 7.09 -7.76
CA ASP A 442 9.36 6.37 -9.00
C ASP A 442 8.91 4.92 -8.79
N ARG A 443 9.26 4.34 -7.63
CA ARG A 443 8.75 3.03 -7.21
C ARG A 443 7.26 3.13 -6.90
N ALA A 444 6.53 2.03 -7.04
CA ALA A 444 5.08 1.95 -6.84
C ALA A 444 4.25 2.77 -7.84
N CYS A 445 2.94 2.77 -7.66
CA CYS A 445 1.98 3.43 -8.55
C CYS A 445 2.19 4.94 -8.67
N ARG A 446 1.66 5.55 -9.74
CA ARG A 446 2.08 6.88 -10.23
C ARG A 446 1.60 8.04 -9.38
N THR A 447 0.29 8.11 -9.07
CA THR A 447 -0.24 9.10 -8.13
C THR A 447 0.07 8.66 -6.70
N LYS A 448 0.56 9.57 -5.88
CA LYS A 448 0.84 9.33 -4.46
C LYS A 448 0.43 10.53 -3.62
N LEU A 449 -0.76 10.45 -3.04
CA LEU A 449 -1.24 11.44 -2.09
C LEU A 449 -0.67 11.15 -0.70
N CYS A 450 0.05 12.10 -0.13
CA CYS A 450 0.52 12.02 1.25
C CYS A 450 -0.54 12.60 2.19
N GLY A 451 -1.02 11.78 3.12
CA GLY A 451 -1.97 12.16 4.16
C GLY A 451 -1.35 12.09 5.55
N GLU A 452 -1.55 13.11 6.37
CA GLU A 452 -1.26 13.04 7.80
C GLU A 452 -2.53 12.58 8.54
N PRO A 453 -2.53 11.38 9.19
CA PRO A 453 -3.72 10.86 9.85
C PRO A 453 -4.15 11.72 11.04
N VAL A 454 -5.46 11.93 11.18
CA VAL A 454 -6.05 12.66 12.32
C VAL A 454 -5.83 11.88 13.62
N GLY A 455 -5.95 10.56 13.57
CA GLY A 455 -5.79 9.68 14.72
C GLY A 455 -4.37 9.16 14.93
N ASP A 456 -4.26 8.01 15.58
CA ASP A 456 -2.99 7.36 15.89
C ASP A 456 -2.48 6.54 14.70
N ILE A 457 -1.35 6.96 14.10
CA ILE A 457 -0.72 6.25 12.99
C ILE A 457 -0.37 4.78 13.31
N GLU A 458 -0.13 4.44 14.58
CA GLU A 458 0.16 3.06 14.99
C GLU A 458 -1.02 2.11 14.76
N LYS A 459 -2.25 2.61 14.86
CA LYS A 459 -3.46 1.81 14.58
C LYS A 459 -3.57 1.44 13.11
N LEU A 460 -3.07 2.27 12.20
CA LEU A 460 -3.10 2.01 10.76
C LEU A 460 -2.38 0.70 10.35
N PHE A 461 -1.57 0.08 11.21
CA PHE A 461 -0.93 -1.19 10.91
C PHE A 461 -1.80 -2.42 11.15
N ALA A 462 -3.02 -2.28 11.73
CA ALA A 462 -3.73 -3.40 12.36
C ALA A 462 -4.74 -4.13 11.46
N GLU A 463 -5.25 -3.51 10.38
CA GLU A 463 -6.46 -3.99 9.70
C GLU A 463 -6.25 -4.58 8.29
N TRP A 464 -5.04 -4.53 7.74
CA TRP A 464 -4.76 -4.87 6.33
C TRP A 464 -5.03 -6.33 5.96
N ASP A 465 -4.85 -7.26 6.86
CA ASP A 465 -5.09 -8.70 6.62
C ASP A 465 -6.59 -9.05 6.56
N GLN A 466 -7.45 -8.19 7.12
CA GLN A 466 -8.91 -8.39 7.15
C GLN A 466 -9.61 -7.63 6.03
N TRP A 467 -9.08 -6.46 5.64
CA TRP A 467 -9.74 -5.55 4.72
C TRP A 467 -9.13 -5.54 3.32
N GLY A 468 -8.06 -6.29 3.11
CA GLY A 468 -7.28 -6.22 1.89
C GLY A 468 -6.37 -5.00 1.84
N TRP A 469 -5.68 -4.82 0.75
CA TRP A 469 -4.68 -3.78 0.63
C TRP A 469 -5.21 -2.47 0.02
N HIS A 470 -6.39 -2.43 -0.58
CA HIS A 470 -6.98 -1.20 -1.07
C HIS A 470 -7.74 -0.43 0.01
N ARG A 471 -7.79 0.89 -0.16
CA ARG A 471 -8.69 1.84 0.50
C ARG A 471 -9.18 2.84 -0.53
N VAL A 472 -10.33 3.46 -0.28
CA VAL A 472 -10.86 4.52 -1.14
C VAL A 472 -10.84 5.84 -0.39
N THR A 473 -10.14 6.83 -0.95
CA THR A 473 -9.99 8.17 -0.36
C THR A 473 -10.84 9.19 -1.12
N PHE A 474 -11.61 9.97 -0.39
CA PHE A 474 -12.40 11.12 -0.88
C PHE A 474 -11.88 12.41 -0.26
N TYR A 475 -11.88 13.49 -1.03
CA TYR A 475 -11.72 14.83 -0.46
C TYR A 475 -13.01 15.25 0.23
N GLY A 476 -12.86 15.82 1.44
CA GLY A 476 -13.94 16.27 2.28
C GLY A 476 -13.91 15.69 3.70
N ASP A 477 -14.50 16.42 4.64
CA ASP A 477 -14.85 15.90 5.95
C ASP A 477 -16.16 15.15 5.83
N LEU A 478 -16.09 13.83 5.71
CA LEU A 478 -17.23 12.94 5.52
C LEU A 478 -17.50 12.06 6.75
N LYS A 479 -16.95 12.39 7.94
CA LYS A 479 -17.16 11.58 9.13
C LYS A 479 -18.65 11.44 9.45
N GLU A 480 -19.35 12.53 9.68
CA GLU A 480 -20.79 12.50 10.00
C GLU A 480 -21.63 11.83 8.89
N PRO A 481 -21.46 12.15 7.60
CA PRO A 481 -22.18 11.44 6.53
C PRO A 481 -21.95 9.95 6.46
N VAL A 482 -20.71 9.48 6.65
CA VAL A 482 -20.37 8.05 6.65
C VAL A 482 -20.99 7.33 7.85
N PHE A 483 -20.95 7.94 9.03
CA PHE A 483 -21.57 7.38 10.23
C PHE A 483 -23.08 7.33 10.09
N ALA A 484 -23.72 8.37 9.56
CA ALA A 484 -25.16 8.36 9.26
C ALA A 484 -25.54 7.29 8.22
N LEU A 485 -24.69 7.05 7.21
CA LEU A 485 -24.89 5.95 6.25
C LEU A 485 -24.80 4.60 6.94
N ALA A 486 -23.81 4.40 7.82
CA ALA A 486 -23.65 3.18 8.59
C ALA A 486 -24.90 2.93 9.48
N ASP A 487 -25.38 3.95 10.18
CA ASP A 487 -26.59 3.87 11.01
C ASP A 487 -27.83 3.48 10.17
N ALA A 488 -28.01 4.09 9.00
CA ALA A 488 -29.13 3.79 8.08
C ALA A 488 -29.07 2.36 7.54
N LEU A 489 -27.85 1.79 7.41
CA LEU A 489 -27.62 0.40 7.00
C LEU A 489 -27.68 -0.59 8.18
N GLY A 490 -27.61 -0.11 9.42
CA GLY A 490 -27.41 -0.96 10.61
C GLY A 490 -26.00 -1.55 10.71
N TRP A 491 -25.01 -0.91 10.10
CA TRP A 491 -23.63 -1.38 10.05
C TRP A 491 -22.75 -0.77 11.13
N THR A 492 -21.66 -1.47 11.44
CA THR A 492 -20.64 -0.97 12.40
C THR A 492 -19.51 -0.26 11.68
N VAL A 493 -19.11 0.91 12.20
CA VAL A 493 -17.89 1.61 11.74
C VAL A 493 -16.69 1.17 12.57
N ILE A 494 -15.63 0.78 11.90
CA ILE A 494 -14.32 0.44 12.47
C ILE A 494 -13.39 1.62 12.20
N GLU A 495 -13.05 2.38 13.24
CA GLU A 495 -12.10 3.49 13.12
C GLU A 495 -10.66 2.94 13.10
N GLU A 496 -10.02 2.99 11.93
CA GLU A 496 -8.68 2.46 11.66
C GLU A 496 -7.55 3.34 12.25
N ALA A 497 -7.80 4.63 12.51
CA ALA A 497 -6.86 5.57 13.11
C ALA A 497 -7.55 6.60 14.01
#